data_183b03d78ca8a42165ba2a7aaf25a473
#
_entry.id   183b03d78ca8a42165ba2a7aaf25a473
#
_cell.length_a   1.000
_cell.length_b   1.000
_cell.length_c   1.000
_cell.angle_alpha   90.00
_cell.angle_beta   90.00
_cell.angle_gamma   90.00
#
_symmetry.space_group_name_H-M   'P 1'
#
loop_
_entity.id
_entity.type
_entity.pdbx_description
1 polymer ?
#
loop_
_entity_poly.entity_id
_entity_poly.type
_entity_poly.pdbx_seq_one_letter_code
_entity_poly.pdbx_strand_id
1 'polypeptide(L)'
;MRRLALALALVAAPVLADSTLPAAKWANEQLPDPKQEAAARNLMLTIRCIVCQGQSIADSDAELAGDMRAMVRTRIAAGEKPEAIRAWLVERYGQWVSYKPLVEPLTWPLWALPVLLLSLGAFLARGRFRKHR
;
A
#
# COMPACT_ATOMS: atom_id res chain seq x y z
N MET A 1 30.26 -38.60 -12.78
CA MET A 1 30.21 -37.17 -12.56
C MET A 1 29.59 -36.39 -13.73
N ARG A 2 29.99 -36.62 -14.99
CA ARG A 2 29.42 -35.94 -16.19
C ARG A 2 27.90 -36.20 -16.39
N ARG A 3 27.36 -37.36 -16.03
CA ARG A 3 25.93 -37.69 -16.16
C ARG A 3 25.06 -37.04 -15.10
N LEU A 4 25.62 -36.76 -13.92
CA LEU A 4 24.92 -36.03 -12.84
C LEU A 4 24.83 -34.52 -13.16
N ALA A 5 25.84 -33.95 -13.80
CA ALA A 5 25.84 -32.56 -14.23
C ALA A 5 24.82 -32.28 -15.36
N LEU A 6 24.62 -33.26 -16.26
CA LEU A 6 23.59 -33.14 -17.30
C LEU A 6 22.15 -33.19 -16.73
N ALA A 7 21.92 -33.98 -15.69
CA ALA A 7 20.61 -34.09 -15.03
C ALA A 7 20.24 -32.79 -14.28
N LEU A 8 21.24 -32.10 -13.71
CA LEU A 8 21.01 -30.85 -12.97
C LEU A 8 20.71 -29.66 -13.89
N ALA A 9 21.23 -29.68 -15.13
CA ALA A 9 20.99 -28.63 -16.11
C ALA A 9 19.56 -28.60 -16.69
N LEU A 10 18.81 -29.70 -16.61
CA LEU A 10 17.44 -29.77 -17.10
C LEU A 10 16.39 -29.17 -16.14
N VAL A 11 16.77 -28.85 -14.88
CA VAL A 11 15.83 -28.33 -13.86
C VAL A 11 15.76 -26.79 -13.85
N ALA A 12 16.67 -26.13 -14.57
CA ALA A 12 16.77 -24.68 -14.61
C ALA A 12 16.06 -24.04 -15.83
N ALA A 13 14.94 -24.58 -16.27
CA ALA A 13 14.11 -23.89 -17.26
C ALA A 13 13.46 -22.68 -16.57
N PRO A 14 13.67 -21.43 -17.05
CA PRO A 14 12.93 -20.28 -16.52
C PRO A 14 11.45 -20.51 -16.82
N VAL A 15 10.65 -20.65 -15.78
CA VAL A 15 9.18 -20.59 -15.90
C VAL A 15 8.85 -19.13 -16.20
N LEU A 16 8.68 -18.81 -17.46
CA LEU A 16 8.10 -17.54 -17.88
C LEU A 16 6.60 -17.60 -17.53
N ALA A 17 6.28 -17.20 -16.30
CA ALA A 17 4.91 -16.98 -15.87
C ALA A 17 4.47 -15.60 -16.40
N ASP A 18 4.31 -15.49 -17.72
CA ASP A 18 3.66 -14.35 -18.33
C ASP A 18 2.18 -14.67 -18.47
N SER A 19 1.34 -13.83 -17.88
CA SER A 19 -0.10 -13.97 -18.01
C SER A 19 -0.50 -13.55 -19.43
N THR A 20 -1.00 -14.49 -20.21
CA THR A 20 -1.49 -14.23 -21.57
C THR A 20 -2.90 -13.63 -21.59
N LEU A 21 -3.49 -13.35 -20.42
CA LEU A 21 -4.80 -12.74 -20.33
C LEU A 21 -4.72 -11.25 -20.69
N PRO A 22 -5.67 -10.73 -21.50
CA PRO A 22 -5.72 -9.30 -21.78
C PRO A 22 -5.96 -8.52 -20.48
N ALA A 23 -5.30 -7.37 -20.35
CA ALA A 23 -5.48 -6.50 -19.20
C ALA A 23 -6.97 -6.18 -18.98
N ALA A 24 -7.39 -6.15 -17.72
CA ALA A 24 -8.78 -5.83 -17.40
C ALA A 24 -9.14 -4.43 -17.91
N LYS A 25 -10.36 -4.25 -18.37
CA LYS A 25 -10.87 -2.93 -18.74
C LYS A 25 -10.60 -1.94 -17.59
N TRP A 26 -10.16 -0.74 -17.91
CA TRP A 26 -9.76 0.30 -16.96
C TRP A 26 -8.44 0.05 -16.19
N ALA A 27 -7.72 -1.03 -16.45
CA ALA A 27 -6.41 -1.25 -15.84
C ALA A 27 -5.43 -0.12 -16.20
N ASN A 28 -5.40 0.24 -17.49
CA ASN A 28 -4.50 1.26 -18.04
C ASN A 28 -5.25 2.40 -18.75
N GLU A 29 -6.58 2.36 -18.78
CA GLU A 29 -7.44 3.38 -19.36
C GLU A 29 -8.09 4.22 -18.26
N GLN A 30 -8.25 5.52 -18.53
CA GLN A 30 -8.92 6.45 -17.63
C GLN A 30 -10.45 6.39 -17.79
N LEU A 31 -11.17 6.75 -16.75
CA LEU A 31 -12.63 6.89 -16.83
C LEU A 31 -13.00 8.10 -17.71
N PRO A 32 -14.14 8.04 -18.43
CA PRO A 32 -14.62 9.13 -19.26
C PRO A 32 -14.97 10.41 -18.50
N ASP A 33 -15.43 10.27 -17.26
CA ASP A 33 -15.70 11.41 -16.36
C ASP A 33 -14.42 11.83 -15.64
N PRO A 34 -13.90 13.07 -15.89
CA PRO A 34 -12.69 13.56 -15.25
C PRO A 34 -12.77 13.66 -13.73
N LYS A 35 -13.98 13.88 -13.16
CA LYS A 35 -14.16 13.95 -11.69
C LYS A 35 -14.04 12.56 -11.07
N GLN A 36 -14.64 11.56 -11.71
CA GLN A 36 -14.52 10.17 -11.27
C GLN A 36 -13.08 9.66 -11.42
N GLU A 37 -12.40 9.96 -12.51
CA GLU A 37 -10.99 9.59 -12.69
C GLU A 37 -10.08 10.27 -11.65
N ALA A 38 -10.29 11.55 -11.36
CA ALA A 38 -9.54 12.22 -10.30
C ALA A 38 -9.76 11.57 -8.93
N ALA A 39 -11.00 11.19 -8.60
CA ALA A 39 -11.30 10.48 -7.36
C ALA A 39 -10.66 9.09 -7.32
N ALA A 40 -10.70 8.34 -8.43
CA ALA A 40 -10.07 7.03 -8.57
C ALA A 40 -8.54 7.15 -8.41
N ARG A 41 -7.91 8.10 -9.12
CA ARG A 41 -6.46 8.33 -9.05
C ARG A 41 -6.01 8.72 -7.64
N ASN A 42 -6.72 9.63 -6.99
CA ASN A 42 -6.42 10.03 -5.61
C ASN A 42 -6.51 8.86 -4.64
N LEU A 43 -7.49 7.98 -4.81
CA LEU A 43 -7.58 6.75 -4.02
C LEU A 43 -6.40 5.82 -4.31
N MET A 44 -6.12 5.54 -5.60
CA MET A 44 -5.06 4.62 -6.03
C MET A 44 -3.67 5.03 -5.54
N LEU A 45 -3.37 6.33 -5.46
CA LEU A 45 -2.12 6.85 -4.87
C LEU A 45 -1.98 6.53 -3.38
N THR A 46 -3.07 6.26 -2.68
CA THR A 46 -3.07 5.93 -1.24
C THR A 46 -3.16 4.44 -0.95
N ILE A 47 -3.24 3.60 -1.98
CA ILE A 47 -3.31 2.14 -1.87
C ILE A 47 -1.99 1.53 -2.32
N ARG A 48 -1.43 0.69 -1.48
CA ARG A 48 -0.17 -0.04 -1.73
C ARG A 48 -0.41 -1.21 -2.67
N CYS A 49 0.46 -1.38 -3.64
CA CYS A 49 0.51 -2.61 -4.44
C CYS A 49 1.03 -3.76 -3.56
N ILE A 50 0.30 -4.85 -3.48
CA ILE A 50 0.59 -5.97 -2.56
C ILE A 50 1.73 -6.88 -3.00
N VAL A 51 2.13 -6.82 -4.26
CA VAL A 51 3.25 -7.61 -4.83
C VAL A 51 4.45 -6.75 -5.22
N CYS A 52 4.34 -5.43 -5.05
CA CYS A 52 5.36 -4.48 -5.46
C CYS A 52 6.17 -4.02 -4.24
N GLN A 53 7.41 -3.59 -4.45
CA GLN A 53 8.32 -3.14 -3.38
C GLN A 53 7.91 -1.77 -2.79
N GLY A 54 6.69 -1.68 -2.26
CA GLY A 54 6.20 -0.48 -1.58
C GLY A 54 5.61 0.60 -2.49
N GLN A 55 5.40 0.36 -3.78
CA GLN A 55 4.77 1.32 -4.71
C GLN A 55 3.25 1.39 -4.50
N SER A 56 2.65 2.53 -4.88
CA SER A 56 1.19 2.61 -5.00
C SER A 56 0.67 1.83 -6.21
N ILE A 57 -0.61 1.45 -6.20
CA ILE A 57 -1.23 0.84 -7.39
C ILE A 57 -1.34 1.83 -8.55
N ALA A 58 -1.22 3.14 -8.29
CA ALA A 58 -1.21 4.15 -9.35
C ALA A 58 0.13 4.20 -10.10
N ASP A 59 1.24 3.85 -9.42
CA ASP A 59 2.60 4.03 -9.94
C ASP A 59 3.28 2.70 -10.33
N SER A 60 2.63 1.57 -10.06
CA SER A 60 3.18 0.25 -10.33
C SER A 60 2.73 -0.30 -11.69
N ASP A 61 3.69 -0.87 -12.43
CA ASP A 61 3.45 -1.56 -13.71
C ASP A 61 3.11 -3.05 -13.54
N ALA A 62 3.09 -3.58 -12.31
CA ALA A 62 2.73 -4.96 -12.06
C ALA A 62 1.29 -5.25 -12.52
N GLU A 63 1.07 -6.44 -13.09
CA GLU A 63 -0.23 -6.89 -13.59
C GLU A 63 -1.32 -6.77 -12.51
N LEU A 64 -1.03 -7.24 -11.29
CA LEU A 64 -1.96 -7.14 -10.17
C LEU A 64 -2.29 -5.68 -9.81
N ALA A 65 -1.35 -4.74 -9.95
CA ALA A 65 -1.65 -3.32 -9.79
C ALA A 65 -2.64 -2.83 -10.85
N GLY A 66 -2.53 -3.34 -12.08
CA GLY A 66 -3.49 -3.11 -13.16
C GLY A 66 -4.90 -3.57 -12.79
N ASP A 67 -5.02 -4.80 -12.29
CA ASP A 67 -6.31 -5.36 -11.85
C ASP A 67 -6.92 -4.57 -10.70
N MET A 68 -6.10 -4.16 -9.74
CA MET A 68 -6.56 -3.31 -8.64
C MET A 68 -6.99 -1.92 -9.13
N ARG A 69 -6.30 -1.32 -10.11
CA ARG A 69 -6.74 -0.08 -10.76
C ARG A 69 -8.08 -0.24 -11.47
N ALA A 70 -8.25 -1.32 -12.23
CA ALA A 70 -9.50 -1.64 -12.92
C ALA A 70 -10.66 -1.78 -11.92
N MET A 71 -10.45 -2.48 -10.82
CA MET A 71 -11.44 -2.65 -9.76
C MET A 71 -11.82 -1.32 -9.12
N VAL A 72 -10.85 -0.47 -8.76
CA VAL A 72 -11.11 0.85 -8.19
C VAL A 72 -11.93 1.71 -9.15
N ARG A 73 -11.53 1.81 -10.42
CA ARG A 73 -12.25 2.58 -11.43
C ARG A 73 -13.67 2.07 -11.67
N THR A 74 -13.86 0.76 -11.74
CA THR A 74 -15.18 0.14 -11.91
C THR A 74 -16.12 0.51 -10.77
N ARG A 75 -15.65 0.46 -9.52
CA ARG A 75 -16.46 0.80 -8.34
C ARG A 75 -16.75 2.31 -8.24
N ILE A 76 -15.78 3.16 -8.57
CA ILE A 76 -15.99 4.62 -8.66
C ILE A 76 -17.01 4.96 -9.77
N ALA A 77 -16.91 4.33 -10.94
CA ALA A 77 -17.86 4.52 -12.02
C ALA A 77 -19.28 4.07 -11.63
N ALA A 78 -19.40 3.06 -10.76
CA ALA A 78 -20.69 2.64 -10.18
C ALA A 78 -21.20 3.59 -9.08
N GLY A 79 -20.49 4.69 -8.77
CA GLY A 79 -20.91 5.69 -7.77
C GLY A 79 -20.50 5.36 -6.33
N GLU A 80 -19.65 4.35 -6.11
CA GLU A 80 -19.17 4.03 -4.77
C GLU A 80 -18.16 5.07 -4.27
N LYS A 81 -18.25 5.40 -2.99
CA LYS A 81 -17.37 6.40 -2.37
C LYS A 81 -15.93 5.85 -2.18
N PRO A 82 -14.88 6.65 -2.44
CA PRO A 82 -13.48 6.22 -2.27
C PRO A 82 -13.17 5.65 -0.88
N GLU A 83 -13.80 6.20 0.16
CA GLU A 83 -13.62 5.74 1.54
C GLU A 83 -14.16 4.32 1.77
N ALA A 84 -15.30 3.99 1.16
CA ALA A 84 -15.89 2.65 1.24
C ALA A 84 -15.02 1.63 0.50
N ILE A 85 -14.50 1.99 -0.69
CA ILE A 85 -13.58 1.13 -1.46
C ILE A 85 -12.31 0.89 -0.65
N ARG A 86 -11.73 1.91 -0.01
CA ARG A 86 -10.57 1.77 0.86
C ARG A 86 -10.85 0.84 2.03
N ALA A 87 -11.97 1.03 2.72
CA ALA A 87 -12.36 0.20 3.86
C ALA A 87 -12.48 -1.28 3.45
N TRP A 88 -13.08 -1.55 2.30
CA TRP A 88 -13.17 -2.90 1.74
C TRP A 88 -11.79 -3.49 1.40
N LEU A 89 -10.88 -2.70 0.83
CA LEU A 89 -9.52 -3.15 0.56
C LEU A 89 -8.75 -3.47 1.85
N VAL A 90 -8.91 -2.65 2.88
CA VAL A 90 -8.31 -2.87 4.20
C VAL A 90 -8.86 -4.13 4.87
N GLU A 91 -10.16 -4.35 4.79
CA GLU A 91 -10.80 -5.57 5.32
C GLU A 91 -10.28 -6.84 4.62
N ARG A 92 -10.08 -6.77 3.30
CA ARG A 92 -9.67 -7.94 2.51
C ARG A 92 -8.18 -8.24 2.56
N TYR A 93 -7.33 -7.21 2.58
CA TYR A 93 -5.88 -7.34 2.46
C TYR A 93 -5.12 -6.89 3.72
N GLY A 94 -5.82 -6.40 4.71
CA GLY A 94 -5.23 -5.90 5.96
C GLY A 94 -4.82 -4.42 5.88
N GLN A 95 -4.55 -3.84 7.05
CA GLN A 95 -4.28 -2.42 7.24
C GLN A 95 -3.08 -1.89 6.43
N TRP A 96 -2.09 -2.74 6.18
CA TRP A 96 -0.87 -2.35 5.50
C TRP A 96 -1.07 -1.98 4.02
N VAL A 97 -2.23 -2.33 3.42
CA VAL A 97 -2.58 -1.96 2.04
C VAL A 97 -2.82 -0.46 1.88
N SER A 98 -3.12 0.26 2.97
CA SER A 98 -3.35 1.70 2.95
C SER A 98 -2.14 2.48 3.47
N TYR A 99 -1.69 3.50 2.71
CA TYR A 99 -0.68 4.46 3.19
C TYR A 99 -1.23 5.47 4.19
N LYS A 100 -2.57 5.63 4.28
CA LYS A 100 -3.13 6.51 5.30
C LYS A 100 -2.90 5.91 6.68
N PRO A 101 -2.20 6.63 7.56
CA PRO A 101 -2.01 6.16 8.92
C PRO A 101 -3.38 6.06 9.60
N LEU A 102 -3.61 4.92 10.23
CA LEU A 102 -4.80 4.71 11.04
C LEU A 102 -4.53 5.31 12.41
N VAL A 103 -5.20 6.41 12.70
CA VAL A 103 -5.33 6.92 14.06
C VAL A 103 -6.44 6.11 14.72
N GLU A 104 -6.13 4.87 15.06
CA GLU A 104 -7.04 4.02 15.83
C GLU A 104 -6.81 4.20 17.33
N PRO A 105 -7.83 3.95 18.16
CA PRO A 105 -7.66 3.99 19.64
C PRO A 105 -6.52 3.10 20.11
N LEU A 106 -6.23 2.00 19.43
CA LEU A 106 -5.15 1.07 19.75
C LEU A 106 -3.75 1.64 19.45
N THR A 107 -3.61 2.56 18.49
CA THR A 107 -2.33 3.17 18.11
C THR A 107 -2.05 4.49 18.84
N TRP A 108 -3.05 5.04 19.55
CA TRP A 108 -2.92 6.29 20.30
C TRP A 108 -1.75 6.30 21.30
N PRO A 109 -1.48 5.22 22.06
CA PRO A 109 -0.33 5.19 22.98
C PRO A 109 1.02 5.37 22.29
N LEU A 110 1.17 4.92 21.03
CA LEU A 110 2.41 5.09 20.24
C LEU A 110 2.70 6.56 19.95
N TRP A 111 1.64 7.37 19.81
CA TRP A 111 1.76 8.81 19.57
C TRP A 111 1.91 9.61 20.86
N ALA A 112 1.28 9.14 21.94
CA ALA A 112 1.36 9.80 23.25
C ALA A 112 2.69 9.57 23.96
N LEU A 113 3.31 8.39 23.80
CA LEU A 113 4.54 7.99 24.51
C LEU A 113 5.72 8.95 24.27
N PRO A 114 6.07 9.36 23.03
CA PRO A 114 7.15 10.31 22.79
C PRO A 114 6.91 11.67 23.48
N VAL A 115 5.68 12.17 23.42
CA VAL A 115 5.32 13.45 24.06
C VAL A 115 5.46 13.37 25.56
N LEU A 116 5.03 12.27 26.18
CA LEU A 116 5.16 12.03 27.61
C LEU A 116 6.62 11.93 28.03
N LEU A 117 7.46 11.20 27.27
CA LEU A 117 8.88 11.08 27.57
C LEU A 117 9.62 12.42 27.43
N LEU A 118 9.30 13.21 26.41
CA LEU A 118 9.89 14.55 26.23
C LEU A 118 9.48 15.50 27.35
N SER A 119 8.21 15.49 27.76
CA SER A 119 7.72 16.35 28.86
C SER A 119 8.35 15.95 30.19
N LEU A 120 8.46 14.65 30.48
CA LEU A 120 9.14 14.14 31.68
C LEU A 120 10.63 14.51 31.68
N GLY A 121 11.32 14.32 30.54
CA GLY A 121 12.72 14.71 30.39
C GLY A 121 12.94 16.20 30.60
N ALA A 122 12.10 17.05 30.02
CA ALA A 122 12.17 18.50 30.23
C ALA A 122 11.89 18.91 31.69
N PHE A 123 10.94 18.22 32.32
CA PHE A 123 10.65 18.46 33.76
C PHE A 123 11.85 18.12 34.66
N LEU A 124 12.47 16.96 34.45
CA LEU A 124 13.64 16.53 35.22
C LEU A 124 14.86 17.44 34.95
N ALA A 125 15.08 17.86 33.70
CA ALA A 125 16.14 18.76 33.31
C ALA A 125 16.00 20.14 33.98
N ARG A 126 14.78 20.70 34.01
CA ARG A 126 14.51 21.97 34.69
C ARG A 126 14.83 21.91 36.18
N GLY A 127 14.53 20.79 36.86
CA GLY A 127 14.85 20.59 38.28
C GLY A 127 16.36 20.58 38.53
N ARG A 128 17.14 20.03 37.61
CA ARG A 128 18.60 19.93 37.74
C ARG A 128 19.31 21.26 37.49
N PHE A 129 18.84 22.03 36.50
CA PHE A 129 19.42 23.35 36.19
C PHE A 129 19.09 24.40 37.27
N ARG A 130 17.96 24.28 37.96
CA ARG A 130 17.62 25.18 39.09
C ARG A 130 18.47 24.96 40.36
N LYS A 131 19.06 23.77 40.54
CA LYS A 131 19.89 23.43 41.69
C LYS A 131 21.35 23.86 41.54
N HIS A 132 21.77 24.25 40.32
CA HIS A 132 23.13 24.68 40.01
C HIS A 132 23.29 26.22 39.90
N ARG A 133 22.22 26.97 40.14
CA ARG A 133 22.24 28.45 40.30
C ARG A 133 22.06 28.79 41.78
#